data_e6cbf19b11963d548e8d876bbe8f43c2
#
_entry.id   e6cbf19b11963d548e8d876bbe8f43c2
#
_cell.length_a   1.000
_cell.length_b   1.000
_cell.length_c   1.000
_cell.angle_alpha   90.00
_cell.angle_beta   90.00
_cell.angle_gamma   90.00
#
_symmetry.space_group_name_H-M   'P 1'
#
loop_
_entity.id
_entity.type
_entity.pdbx_description
1 polymer ?
#
loop_
_entity_poly.entity_id
_entity_poly.type
_entity_poly.pdbx_seq_one_letter_code
_entity_poly.pdbx_strand_id
1 'polypeptide(L)'
;MGTIDDLLIDRFWSPLTGWLQHRLGVGQWRASFECLNGSTGFYLAAVALELAAKGPTDGIFVTMLRALAWLLILDFVRRHASRQAASSVGARTARVREWIFRTILVAMLPLSLYYAVSWTNLCYSISLTLLIGHLYFKASDAPPPEPKGKLAFNHRS
;
A
#
# COMPACT_ATOMS: atom_id res chain seq x y z
N MET A 1 3.64 23.79 7.61
CA MET A 1 3.11 23.90 6.26
C MET A 1 2.70 22.48 5.86
N GLY A 2 1.39 22.21 5.80
CA GLY A 2 0.90 20.88 5.40
C GLY A 2 1.18 20.67 3.92
N THR A 3 1.92 19.64 3.59
CA THR A 3 2.10 19.19 2.21
C THR A 3 0.79 18.58 1.70
N ILE A 4 0.58 18.51 0.38
CA ILE A 4 -0.56 17.80 -0.23
C ILE A 4 -0.63 16.37 0.30
N ASP A 5 0.51 15.75 0.54
CA ASP A 5 0.66 14.42 1.12
C ASP A 5 0.06 14.34 2.55
N ASP A 6 0.35 15.31 3.42
CA ASP A 6 -0.24 15.38 4.77
C ASP A 6 -1.77 15.54 4.71
N LEU A 7 -2.26 16.36 3.78
CA LEU A 7 -3.69 16.56 3.58
C LEU A 7 -4.40 15.27 3.11
N LEU A 8 -3.78 14.51 2.20
CA LEU A 8 -4.30 13.21 1.77
C LEU A 8 -4.33 12.20 2.93
N ILE A 9 -3.28 12.17 3.76
CA ILE A 9 -3.24 11.28 4.93
C ILE A 9 -4.34 11.66 5.91
N ASP A 10 -4.43 12.93 6.30
CA ASP A 10 -5.30 13.36 7.39
C ASP A 10 -6.78 13.40 6.98
N ARG A 11 -7.08 13.79 5.73
CA ARG A 11 -8.48 13.93 5.27
C ARG A 11 -9.07 12.68 4.63
N PHE A 12 -8.25 11.81 4.09
CA PHE A 12 -8.75 10.62 3.39
C PHE A 12 -8.31 9.32 4.07
N TRP A 13 -7.00 9.11 4.23
CA TRP A 13 -6.50 7.81 4.67
C TRP A 13 -6.69 7.53 6.16
N SER A 14 -6.50 8.52 7.02
CA SER A 14 -6.72 8.32 8.47
C SER A 14 -8.19 8.07 8.81
N PRO A 15 -9.19 8.81 8.28
CA PRO A 15 -10.60 8.46 8.44
C PRO A 15 -10.96 7.09 7.87
N LEU A 16 -10.43 6.74 6.68
CA LEU A 16 -10.66 5.44 6.07
C LEU A 16 -10.11 4.30 6.94
N THR A 17 -8.91 4.47 7.48
CA THR A 17 -8.29 3.50 8.39
C THR A 17 -9.11 3.36 9.67
N GLY A 18 -9.57 4.46 10.26
CA GLY A 18 -10.46 4.45 11.40
C GLY A 18 -11.76 3.72 11.11
N TRP A 19 -12.38 3.96 9.98
CA TRP A 19 -13.59 3.26 9.55
C TRP A 19 -13.37 1.75 9.38
N LEU A 20 -12.28 1.34 8.71
CA LEU A 20 -11.90 -0.08 8.56
C LEU A 20 -11.70 -0.75 9.91
N GLN A 21 -11.06 -0.06 10.84
CA GLN A 21 -10.79 -0.57 12.18
C GLN A 21 -12.07 -0.74 13.00
N HIS A 22 -12.99 0.24 12.95
CA HIS A 22 -14.26 0.18 13.69
C HIS A 22 -15.26 -0.81 13.09
N ARG A 23 -15.35 -0.90 11.76
CA ARG A 23 -16.36 -1.73 11.08
C ARG A 23 -15.89 -3.17 10.86
N LEU A 24 -14.63 -3.34 10.46
CA LEU A 24 -14.10 -4.64 10.03
C LEU A 24 -13.05 -5.22 11.00
N GLY A 25 -12.64 -4.46 12.02
CA GLY A 25 -11.58 -4.89 12.94
C GLY A 25 -10.19 -4.97 12.26
N VAL A 26 -10.03 -4.32 11.10
CA VAL A 26 -8.80 -4.35 10.31
C VAL A 26 -7.94 -3.14 10.66
N GLY A 27 -6.86 -3.35 11.41
CA GLY A 27 -5.90 -2.29 11.73
C GLY A 27 -5.09 -1.83 10.52
N GLN A 28 -4.50 -0.63 10.62
CA GLN A 28 -3.74 0.02 9.55
C GLN A 28 -2.64 -0.87 8.95
N TRP A 29 -1.89 -1.59 9.77
CA TRP A 29 -0.81 -2.46 9.31
C TRP A 29 -1.33 -3.65 8.53
N ARG A 30 -2.46 -4.24 8.97
CA ARG A 30 -3.10 -5.33 8.24
C ARG A 30 -3.63 -4.87 6.89
N ALA A 31 -4.34 -3.73 6.84
CA ALA A 31 -4.80 -3.14 5.58
C ALA A 31 -3.62 -2.83 4.64
N SER A 32 -2.54 -2.27 5.18
CA SER A 32 -1.30 -2.00 4.46
C SER A 32 -0.71 -3.29 3.84
N PHE A 33 -0.60 -4.38 4.61
CA PHE A 33 -0.06 -5.65 4.10
C PHE A 33 -0.98 -6.31 3.06
N GLU A 34 -2.31 -6.23 3.23
CA GLU A 34 -3.25 -6.75 2.22
C GLU A 34 -3.13 -5.99 0.89
N CYS A 35 -2.96 -4.66 0.94
CA CYS A 35 -2.67 -3.86 -0.25
C CYS A 35 -1.34 -4.28 -0.91
N LEU A 36 -0.30 -4.55 -0.14
CA LEU A 36 0.99 -4.99 -0.68
C LEU A 36 0.90 -6.38 -1.32
N ASN A 37 0.18 -7.31 -0.68
CA ASN A 37 -0.06 -8.65 -1.23
C ASN A 37 -0.88 -8.58 -2.52
N GLY A 38 -1.94 -7.76 -2.54
CA GLY A 38 -2.74 -7.51 -3.74
C GLY A 38 -1.90 -6.89 -4.86
N SER A 39 -1.08 -5.89 -4.55
CA SER A 39 -0.15 -5.29 -5.51
C SER A 39 0.77 -6.33 -6.13
N THR A 40 1.36 -7.21 -5.31
CA THR A 40 2.22 -8.30 -5.79
C THR A 40 1.44 -9.25 -6.71
N GLY A 41 0.22 -9.64 -6.32
CA GLY A 41 -0.63 -10.54 -7.12
C GLY A 41 -0.97 -9.95 -8.50
N PHE A 42 -1.42 -8.68 -8.55
CA PHE A 42 -1.73 -8.01 -9.81
C PHE A 42 -0.49 -7.77 -10.67
N TYR A 43 0.66 -7.50 -10.05
CA TYR A 43 1.92 -7.41 -10.79
C TYR A 43 2.28 -8.74 -11.46
N LEU A 44 2.20 -9.85 -10.73
CA LEU A 44 2.47 -11.18 -11.29
C LEU A 44 1.47 -11.55 -12.40
N ALA A 45 0.19 -11.21 -12.23
CA ALA A 45 -0.82 -11.40 -13.27
C ALA A 45 -0.48 -10.60 -14.54
N ALA A 46 -0.05 -9.34 -14.40
CA ALA A 46 0.39 -8.51 -15.51
C ALA A 46 1.59 -9.12 -16.24
N VAL A 47 2.59 -9.60 -15.51
CA VAL A 47 3.76 -10.27 -16.10
C VAL A 47 3.35 -11.55 -16.84
N ALA A 48 2.46 -12.36 -16.27
CA ALA A 48 1.95 -13.57 -16.93
C ALA A 48 1.21 -13.25 -18.21
N LEU A 49 0.34 -12.22 -18.23
CA LEU A 49 -0.36 -11.75 -19.41
C LEU A 49 0.62 -11.22 -20.48
N GLU A 50 1.65 -10.49 -20.06
CA GLU A 50 2.68 -9.99 -20.95
C GLU A 50 3.46 -11.12 -21.63
N LEU A 51 3.85 -12.14 -20.86
CA LEU A 51 4.54 -13.32 -21.38
C LEU A 51 3.65 -14.14 -22.32
N ALA A 52 2.37 -14.30 -21.99
CA ALA A 52 1.41 -15.01 -22.83
C ALA A 52 1.16 -14.27 -24.15
N ALA A 53 1.14 -12.94 -24.15
CA ALA A 53 0.91 -12.13 -25.34
C ALA A 53 2.12 -12.08 -26.28
N LYS A 54 3.34 -12.04 -25.72
CA LYS A 54 4.58 -11.92 -26.53
C LYS A 54 5.08 -13.25 -27.07
N GLY A 55 4.67 -14.38 -26.48
CA GLY A 55 5.22 -15.69 -26.81
C GLY A 55 6.70 -15.84 -26.43
N PRO A 56 7.37 -16.92 -26.86
CA PRO A 56 8.80 -17.17 -26.60
C PRO A 56 9.70 -16.35 -27.52
N THR A 57 9.72 -15.03 -27.33
CA THR A 57 10.53 -14.07 -28.11
C THR A 57 11.71 -13.55 -27.27
N ASP A 58 12.65 -12.84 -27.91
CA ASP A 58 13.84 -12.25 -27.27
C ASP A 58 13.55 -11.32 -26.10
N GLY A 59 12.30 -10.82 -25.95
CA GLY A 59 11.87 -10.00 -24.84
C GLY A 59 11.60 -10.74 -23.52
N ILE A 60 11.53 -12.08 -23.53
CA ILE A 60 11.21 -12.89 -22.33
C ILE A 60 12.24 -12.67 -21.21
N PHE A 61 13.51 -12.70 -21.55
CA PHE A 61 14.60 -12.54 -20.55
C PHE A 61 14.51 -11.18 -19.85
N VAL A 62 14.26 -10.11 -20.60
CA VAL A 62 14.12 -8.75 -20.06
C VAL A 62 12.87 -8.66 -19.16
N THR A 63 11.76 -9.25 -19.58
CA THR A 63 10.52 -9.28 -18.79
C THR A 63 10.72 -10.06 -17.50
N MET A 64 11.38 -11.20 -17.54
CA MET A 64 11.69 -11.99 -16.33
C MET A 64 12.65 -11.26 -15.39
N LEU A 65 13.72 -10.64 -15.92
CA LEU A 65 14.67 -9.86 -15.12
C LEU A 65 13.98 -8.69 -14.41
N ARG A 66 13.10 -7.97 -15.14
CA ARG A 66 12.30 -6.88 -14.59
C ARG A 66 11.35 -7.39 -13.50
N ALA A 67 10.70 -8.53 -13.73
CA ALA A 67 9.81 -9.15 -12.75
C ALA A 67 10.57 -9.56 -11.49
N LEU A 68 11.72 -10.20 -11.63
CA LEU A 68 12.57 -10.56 -10.49
C LEU A 68 13.04 -9.34 -9.70
N ALA A 69 13.53 -8.31 -10.38
CA ALA A 69 13.95 -7.07 -9.73
C ALA A 69 12.80 -6.43 -8.94
N TRP A 70 11.58 -6.40 -9.50
CA TRP A 70 10.42 -5.86 -8.83
C TRP A 70 10.01 -6.70 -7.61
N LEU A 71 10.02 -8.02 -7.72
CA LEU A 71 9.73 -8.92 -6.60
C LEU A 71 10.73 -8.74 -5.45
N LEU A 72 12.01 -8.54 -5.75
CA LEU A 72 13.02 -8.25 -4.75
C LEU A 72 12.75 -6.90 -4.04
N ILE A 73 12.31 -5.88 -4.80
CA ILE A 73 11.91 -4.59 -4.24
C ILE A 73 10.68 -4.78 -3.32
N LEU A 74 9.66 -5.50 -3.75
CA LEU A 74 8.46 -5.75 -2.94
C LEU A 74 8.77 -6.56 -1.67
N ASP A 75 9.64 -7.56 -1.75
CA ASP A 75 10.11 -8.31 -0.58
C ASP A 75 10.89 -7.42 0.39
N PHE A 76 11.77 -6.56 -0.13
CA PHE A 76 12.47 -5.56 0.69
C PHE A 76 11.50 -4.60 1.39
N VAL A 77 10.51 -4.06 0.65
CA VAL A 77 9.46 -3.19 1.20
C VAL A 77 8.67 -3.91 2.29
N ARG A 78 8.31 -5.17 2.07
CA ARG A 78 7.59 -6.02 3.03
C ARG A 78 8.38 -6.20 4.32
N ARG A 79 9.67 -6.57 4.24
CA ARG A 79 10.53 -6.73 5.41
C ARG A 79 10.71 -5.43 6.17
N HIS A 80 10.85 -4.32 5.46
CA HIS A 80 10.96 -3.00 6.08
C HIS A 80 9.67 -2.60 6.79
N ALA A 81 8.52 -2.80 6.16
CA ALA A 81 7.20 -2.53 6.76
C ALA A 81 6.95 -3.40 8.00
N SER A 82 7.36 -4.68 7.99
CA SER A 82 7.23 -5.57 9.15
C SER A 82 8.04 -5.06 10.35
N ARG A 83 9.25 -4.55 10.12
CA ARG A 83 10.08 -3.95 11.17
C ARG A 83 9.45 -2.66 11.73
N GLN A 84 8.86 -1.83 10.87
CA GLN A 84 8.18 -0.61 11.28
C GLN A 84 6.90 -0.91 12.08
N ALA A 85 6.14 -1.94 11.68
CA ALA A 85 4.93 -2.36 12.39
C ALA A 85 5.21 -2.83 13.82
N ALA A 86 6.41 -3.36 14.08
CA ALA A 86 6.85 -3.76 15.41
C ALA A 86 7.31 -2.57 16.29
N SER A 87 7.42 -1.37 15.73
CA SER A 87 7.86 -0.16 16.44
C SER A 87 6.67 0.73 16.76
N SER A 88 6.61 1.26 17.99
CA SER A 88 5.58 2.24 18.39
C SER A 88 5.65 3.57 17.63
N VAL A 89 6.76 3.84 16.96
CA VAL A 89 7.02 5.07 16.18
C VAL A 89 6.88 4.83 14.67
N GLY A 90 6.48 3.62 14.28
CA GLY A 90 6.52 3.16 12.87
C GLY A 90 5.70 4.02 11.90
N ALA A 91 4.47 4.37 12.25
CA ALA A 91 3.60 5.18 11.40
C ALA A 91 4.16 6.60 11.18
N ARG A 92 4.61 7.25 12.26
CA ARG A 92 5.20 8.58 12.19
C ARG A 92 6.49 8.59 11.35
N THR A 93 7.32 7.56 11.51
CA THR A 93 8.54 7.41 10.72
C THR A 93 8.21 7.19 9.23
N ALA A 94 7.21 6.36 8.92
CA ALA A 94 6.74 6.15 7.56
C ALA A 94 6.20 7.45 6.94
N ARG A 95 5.45 8.24 7.71
CA ARG A 95 4.90 9.52 7.26
C ARG A 95 5.99 10.50 6.84
N VAL A 96 7.05 10.66 7.65
CA VAL A 96 8.11 11.63 7.41
C VAL A 96 9.12 11.16 6.37
N ARG A 97 9.53 9.88 6.40
CA ARG A 97 10.61 9.39 5.54
C ARG A 97 10.19 9.06 4.12
N GLU A 98 8.94 8.68 3.93
CA GLU A 98 8.46 8.13 2.65
C GLU A 98 7.59 9.12 1.85
N TRP A 99 7.45 10.37 2.30
CA TRP A 99 6.58 11.35 1.65
C TRP A 99 6.95 11.60 0.18
N ILE A 100 8.25 11.69 -0.13
CA ILE A 100 8.73 11.90 -1.51
C ILE A 100 8.29 10.71 -2.38
N PHE A 101 8.47 9.49 -1.87
CA PHE A 101 8.14 8.28 -2.60
C PHE A 101 6.63 8.18 -2.86
N ARG A 102 5.79 8.48 -1.86
CA ARG A 102 4.33 8.56 -2.03
C ARG A 102 3.93 9.59 -3.07
N THR A 103 4.49 10.79 -3.00
CA THR A 103 4.18 11.87 -3.94
C THR A 103 4.52 11.49 -5.38
N ILE A 104 5.68 10.88 -5.62
CA ILE A 104 6.09 10.40 -6.94
C ILE A 104 5.10 9.36 -7.46
N LEU A 105 4.74 8.36 -6.63
CA LEU A 105 3.82 7.30 -7.07
C LEU A 105 2.42 7.84 -7.36
N VAL A 106 1.90 8.76 -6.54
CA VAL A 106 0.61 9.42 -6.80
C VAL A 106 0.66 10.24 -8.08
N ALA A 107 1.75 10.95 -8.35
CA ALA A 107 1.91 11.69 -9.61
C ALA A 107 1.98 10.77 -10.84
N MET A 108 2.45 9.53 -10.68
CA MET A 108 2.47 8.52 -11.75
C MET A 108 1.10 7.86 -12.00
N LEU A 109 0.16 7.95 -11.06
CA LEU A 109 -1.13 7.27 -11.15
C LEU A 109 -1.96 7.72 -12.38
N PRO A 110 -2.14 9.03 -12.68
CA PRO A 110 -2.88 9.47 -13.86
C PRO A 110 -2.28 8.93 -15.16
N LEU A 111 -0.95 8.91 -15.25
CA LEU A 111 -0.23 8.38 -16.41
C LEU A 111 -0.46 6.88 -16.56
N SER A 112 -0.36 6.14 -15.47
CA SER A 112 -0.63 4.69 -15.43
C SER A 112 -2.06 4.36 -15.89
N LEU A 113 -3.06 5.13 -15.42
CA LEU A 113 -4.46 4.95 -15.80
C LEU A 113 -4.73 5.34 -17.26
N TYR A 114 -4.07 6.38 -17.76
CA TYR A 114 -4.18 6.77 -19.17
C TYR A 114 -3.73 5.66 -20.13
N TYR A 115 -2.68 4.92 -19.75
CA TYR A 115 -2.18 3.79 -20.56
C TYR A 115 -2.86 2.44 -20.24
N ALA A 116 -3.86 2.40 -19.37
CA ALA A 116 -4.57 1.18 -18.96
C ALA A 116 -5.57 0.67 -20.02
N VAL A 117 -5.17 0.66 -21.29
CA VAL A 117 -6.02 0.23 -22.43
C VAL A 117 -6.03 -1.30 -22.60
N SER A 118 -4.99 -2.00 -22.17
CA SER A 118 -4.90 -3.46 -22.23
C SER A 118 -5.07 -4.09 -20.83
N TRP A 119 -5.47 -5.36 -20.79
CA TRP A 119 -5.57 -6.11 -19.54
C TRP A 119 -4.26 -6.15 -18.77
N THR A 120 -3.13 -6.26 -19.47
CA THR A 120 -1.79 -6.20 -18.90
C THR A 120 -1.55 -4.87 -18.22
N ASN A 121 -1.80 -3.77 -18.91
CA ASN A 121 -1.61 -2.42 -18.36
C ASN A 121 -2.59 -2.12 -17.23
N LEU A 122 -3.83 -2.61 -17.33
CA LEU A 122 -4.81 -2.50 -16.24
C LEU A 122 -4.31 -3.19 -14.96
N CYS A 123 -3.77 -4.41 -15.08
CA CYS A 123 -3.18 -5.12 -13.94
C CYS A 123 -1.99 -4.36 -13.35
N TYR A 124 -1.12 -3.75 -14.16
CA TYR A 124 -0.04 -2.89 -13.67
C TYR A 124 -0.57 -1.66 -12.95
N SER A 125 -1.63 -1.02 -13.46
CA SER A 125 -2.25 0.16 -12.84
C SER A 125 -2.91 -0.17 -11.51
N ILE A 126 -3.59 -1.31 -11.40
CA ILE A 126 -4.17 -1.80 -10.15
C ILE A 126 -3.04 -2.11 -9.14
N SER A 127 -1.98 -2.78 -9.58
CA SER A 127 -0.81 -3.06 -8.74
C SER A 127 -0.20 -1.77 -8.17
N LEU A 128 0.00 -0.74 -9.00
CA LEU A 128 0.50 0.57 -8.57
C LEU A 128 -0.45 1.24 -7.57
N THR A 129 -1.76 1.22 -7.83
CA THR A 129 -2.78 1.79 -6.94
C THR A 129 -2.75 1.11 -5.56
N LEU A 130 -2.63 -0.20 -5.53
CA LEU A 130 -2.53 -0.97 -4.28
C LEU A 130 -1.21 -0.69 -3.55
N LEU A 131 -0.10 -0.51 -4.27
CA LEU A 131 1.18 -0.12 -3.68
C LEU A 131 1.09 1.28 -3.03
N ILE A 132 0.41 2.23 -3.68
CA ILE A 132 0.11 3.54 -3.12
C ILE A 132 -0.72 3.36 -1.84
N GLY A 133 -1.80 2.56 -1.88
CA GLY A 133 -2.62 2.22 -0.72
C GLY A 133 -1.80 1.66 0.44
N HIS A 134 -0.86 0.72 0.17
CA HIS A 134 0.07 0.20 1.17
C HIS A 134 0.82 1.31 1.90
N LEU A 135 1.42 2.25 1.16
CA LEU A 135 2.23 3.32 1.74
C LEU A 135 1.39 4.31 2.55
N TYR A 136 0.18 4.64 2.09
CA TYR A 136 -0.70 5.56 2.80
C TYR A 136 -1.32 4.92 4.05
N PHE A 137 -1.77 3.67 4.00
CA PHE A 137 -2.24 2.96 5.20
C PHE A 137 -1.13 2.87 6.26
N LYS A 138 0.10 2.60 5.85
CA LYS A 138 1.26 2.55 6.75
C LYS A 138 1.53 3.91 7.41
N ALA A 139 1.28 5.02 6.71
CA ALA A 139 1.52 6.38 7.18
C ALA A 139 0.34 6.99 7.96
N SER A 140 -0.84 6.36 7.93
CA SER A 140 -2.03 6.84 8.63
C SER A 140 -1.92 6.61 10.13
N ASP A 141 -2.20 7.65 10.93
CA ASP A 141 -2.26 7.58 12.40
C ASP A 141 -3.71 7.28 12.82
N ALA A 142 -4.16 6.04 12.68
CA ALA A 142 -5.44 5.65 13.26
C ALA A 142 -5.28 5.43 14.77
N PRO A 143 -6.15 6.01 15.62
CA PRO A 143 -6.12 5.73 17.05
C PRO A 143 -6.35 4.23 17.28
N PRO A 144 -5.67 3.61 18.26
CA PRO A 144 -5.92 2.21 18.60
C PRO A 144 -7.41 2.02 18.91
N PRO A 145 -7.99 0.86 18.58
CA PRO A 145 -9.39 0.59 18.91
C PRO A 145 -9.56 0.71 20.40
N GLU A 146 -10.59 1.43 20.85
CA GLU A 146 -10.97 1.42 22.25
C GLU A 146 -11.16 -0.03 22.69
N PRO A 147 -10.52 -0.45 23.79
CA PRO A 147 -10.65 -1.81 24.29
C PRO A 147 -12.13 -2.08 24.55
N LYS A 148 -12.72 -2.96 23.76
CA LYS A 148 -14.09 -3.43 23.96
C LYS A 148 -14.14 -4.06 25.36
N GLY A 149 -14.67 -3.35 26.36
CA GLY A 149 -14.93 -3.95 27.68
C GLY A 149 -14.28 -3.32 28.89
N LYS A 150 -13.87 -2.06 28.90
CA LYS A 150 -13.85 -1.31 30.14
C LYS A 150 -15.27 -0.81 30.41
N LEU A 151 -16.13 -1.72 30.92
CA LEU A 151 -17.24 -1.30 31.73
C LEU A 151 -16.70 -0.26 32.73
N ALA A 152 -17.18 0.96 32.61
CA ALA A 152 -16.93 2.00 33.57
C ALA A 152 -17.45 1.47 34.92
N PHE A 153 -16.56 0.86 35.72
CA PHE A 153 -16.79 0.72 37.12
C PHE A 153 -16.75 2.13 37.70
N ASN A 154 -17.91 2.74 37.71
CA ASN A 154 -18.18 3.99 38.35
C ASN A 154 -18.03 3.72 39.86
N HIS A 155 -16.83 3.94 40.43
CA HIS A 155 -16.65 4.09 41.84
C HIS A 155 -17.34 5.39 42.25
N ARG A 156 -18.65 5.31 42.52
CA ARG A 156 -19.32 6.22 43.44
C ARG A 156 -18.99 5.72 44.85
N SER A 157 -18.07 6.39 45.50
CA SER A 157 -17.98 6.48 46.98
C SER A 157 -18.26 7.89 47.38
#